data_8586ee2b1f8b34f72d101ea5447e4aa4
#
_entry.id   8586ee2b1f8b34f72d101ea5447e4aa4
#
_cell.length_a   1.000
_cell.length_b   1.000
_cell.length_c   1.000
_cell.angle_alpha   90.00
_cell.angle_beta   90.00
_cell.angle_gamma   90.00
#
_symmetry.space_group_name_H-M   'P 1'
#
loop_
_entity.id
_entity.type
_entity.pdbx_description
1 polymer ?
#
loop_
_entity_poly.entity_id
_entity_poly.type
_entity_poly.pdbx_seq_one_letter_code
_entity_poly.pdbx_strand_id
1 'polypeptide(L)'
;YETYQKILEEAVDELKSEEFADLYADNTEGHRDTGSEYVRETYIESDLELMFPPTYIPNDSERISLYRELDNMEEERDILAFTERLKDRFGKIPKEGKELIRIVRLRRMAKKLGMEKVILKKGQMSLFLVNNPDSPYYQSEAFGKLLGFIQKHPRECNLREQNGKRSIVIKNVPTVEAACGYLQEMEKINSTNF
;
A
#
# COMPACT_ATOMS: atom_id res chain seq x y z
N TYR A 1 8.35 -3.99 -17.62
CA TYR A 1 8.46 -3.44 -16.28
C TYR A 1 7.58 -2.19 -16.10
N GLU A 2 7.77 -1.19 -16.93
CA GLU A 2 6.93 0.01 -16.97
C GLU A 2 5.49 -0.29 -17.40
N THR A 3 5.30 -1.29 -18.26
CA THR A 3 4.00 -1.69 -18.81
C THR A 3 3.04 -2.19 -17.73
N TYR A 4 3.56 -2.82 -16.68
CA TYR A 4 2.75 -3.41 -15.62
C TYR A 4 2.18 -2.36 -14.65
N GLN A 5 3.02 -1.45 -14.17
CA GLN A 5 2.59 -0.32 -13.34
C GLN A 5 1.60 0.56 -14.09
N LYS A 6 1.84 0.77 -15.39
CA LYS A 6 0.98 1.55 -16.27
C LYS A 6 -0.38 0.90 -16.50
N ILE A 7 -0.45 -0.43 -16.64
CA ILE A 7 -1.72 -1.17 -16.78
C ILE A 7 -2.53 -1.11 -15.48
N LEU A 8 -1.88 -1.22 -14.32
CA LEU A 8 -2.55 -1.05 -13.03
C LEU A 8 -3.06 0.39 -12.82
N GLU A 9 -2.28 1.39 -13.18
CA GLU A 9 -2.68 2.79 -13.11
C GLU A 9 -3.81 3.11 -14.08
N GLU A 10 -3.74 2.67 -15.33
CA GLU A 10 -4.80 2.86 -16.34
C GLU A 10 -6.08 2.12 -15.97
N ALA A 11 -6.00 0.90 -15.46
CA ALA A 11 -7.16 0.13 -14.99
C ALA A 11 -7.82 0.77 -13.77
N VAL A 12 -7.04 1.37 -12.89
CA VAL A 12 -7.51 2.10 -11.71
C VAL A 12 -8.18 3.41 -12.13
N ASP A 13 -7.61 4.16 -13.06
CA ASP A 13 -8.18 5.42 -13.55
C ASP A 13 -9.49 5.23 -14.31
N GLU A 14 -9.62 4.17 -15.11
CA GLU A 14 -10.88 3.84 -15.79
C GLU A 14 -12.00 3.45 -14.82
N LEU A 15 -11.67 2.69 -13.77
CA LEU A 15 -12.65 2.25 -12.77
C LEU A 15 -13.10 3.37 -11.83
N LYS A 16 -12.28 4.41 -11.63
CA LYS A 16 -12.62 5.53 -10.76
C LYS A 16 -13.57 6.55 -11.37
N SER A 17 -13.56 6.68 -12.70
CA SER A 17 -14.29 7.76 -13.35
C SER A 17 -15.80 7.53 -13.44
N GLU A 18 -16.29 6.29 -13.32
CA GLU A 18 -17.69 5.99 -13.64
C GLU A 18 -18.55 5.37 -12.52
N GLU A 19 -17.99 4.66 -11.54
CA GLU A 19 -18.82 3.91 -10.58
C GLU A 19 -18.64 4.21 -9.09
N PHE A 20 -17.58 4.90 -8.69
CA PHE A 20 -17.21 4.98 -7.28
C PHE A 20 -17.52 6.28 -6.54
N ALA A 21 -17.90 7.34 -7.23
CA ALA A 21 -18.22 8.62 -6.59
C ALA A 21 -19.45 8.54 -5.66
N ASP A 22 -20.39 7.67 -6.00
CA ASP A 22 -21.66 7.55 -5.26
C ASP A 22 -21.62 6.59 -4.06
N LEU A 23 -20.66 5.65 -4.04
CA LEU A 23 -20.54 4.65 -2.96
C LEU A 23 -19.83 5.16 -1.71
N TYR A 24 -19.06 6.23 -1.84
CA TYR A 24 -18.32 6.80 -0.70
C TYR A 24 -19.05 7.90 0.06
N ALA A 25 -20.19 8.35 -0.45
CA ALA A 25 -20.97 9.42 0.19
C ALA A 25 -21.80 8.98 1.40
N ASP A 26 -21.99 7.67 1.62
CA ASP A 26 -23.04 7.18 2.53
C ASP A 26 -22.56 6.30 3.70
N ASN A 27 -21.25 6.20 3.97
CA ASN A 27 -20.76 5.45 5.13
C ASN A 27 -20.06 6.34 6.16
N THR A 28 -20.86 7.17 6.83
CA THR A 28 -20.41 7.97 7.99
C THR A 28 -20.83 7.35 9.33
N GLU A 29 -20.82 6.04 9.47
CA GLU A 29 -21.06 5.43 10.78
C GLU A 29 -19.94 4.43 11.12
N GLY A 30 -19.03 4.87 11.98
CA GLY A 30 -17.98 4.03 12.54
C GLY A 30 -16.63 4.75 12.62
N HIS A 31 -16.55 5.84 13.36
CA HIS A 31 -15.34 6.60 13.57
C HIS A 31 -14.27 5.77 14.30
N ARG A 32 -13.45 5.09 13.52
CA ARG A 32 -12.07 4.81 13.94
C ARG A 32 -11.22 5.88 13.26
N ASP A 33 -10.53 6.69 14.07
CA ASP A 33 -9.58 7.70 13.60
C ASP A 33 -8.41 7.04 12.88
N THR A 34 -8.65 6.60 11.66
CA THR A 34 -7.64 5.99 10.80
C THR A 34 -7.15 7.01 9.79
N GLY A 35 -5.88 6.96 9.44
CA GLY A 35 -5.30 7.83 8.42
C GLY A 35 -6.00 7.74 7.05
N SER A 36 -6.83 6.71 6.84
CA SER A 36 -7.63 6.55 5.62
C SER A 36 -8.68 7.64 5.42
N GLU A 37 -9.07 8.35 6.47
CA GLU A 37 -9.96 9.52 6.37
C GLU A 37 -9.30 10.71 5.67
N TYR A 38 -7.97 10.76 5.69
CA TYR A 38 -7.17 11.89 5.18
C TYR A 38 -6.56 11.63 3.82
N VAL A 39 -6.58 10.39 3.35
CA VAL A 39 -5.99 9.95 2.09
C VAL A 39 -7.04 9.22 1.26
N ARG A 40 -7.36 9.76 0.09
CA ARG A 40 -8.29 9.13 -0.86
C ARG A 40 -7.72 7.86 -1.43
N GLU A 41 -6.43 7.87 -1.72
CA GLU A 41 -5.75 6.82 -2.44
C GLU A 41 -4.26 6.86 -2.15
N THR A 42 -3.66 5.68 -2.07
CA THR A 42 -2.22 5.51 -1.90
C THR A 42 -1.61 4.96 -3.18
N TYR A 43 -0.62 5.67 -3.72
CA TYR A 43 0.15 5.26 -4.88
C TYR A 43 1.41 4.53 -4.45
N ILE A 44 1.73 3.43 -5.13
CA ILE A 44 2.95 2.67 -4.88
C ILE A 44 3.81 2.65 -6.14
N GLU A 45 5.07 3.06 -6.00
CA GLU A 45 6.12 2.91 -7.01
C GLU A 45 7.17 1.94 -6.50
N SER A 46 7.68 1.09 -7.38
CA SER A 46 8.71 0.12 -7.02
C SER A 46 9.60 -0.21 -8.21
N ASP A 47 10.89 -0.47 -7.94
CA ASP A 47 11.81 -1.08 -8.88
C ASP A 47 11.91 -2.60 -8.72
N LEU A 48 11.12 -3.19 -7.83
CA LEU A 48 11.04 -4.63 -7.64
C LEU A 48 10.27 -5.31 -8.77
N GLU A 49 10.59 -6.56 -9.02
CA GLU A 49 9.86 -7.39 -9.97
C GLU A 49 8.56 -7.91 -9.34
N LEU A 50 7.43 -7.35 -9.79
CA LEU A 50 6.10 -7.59 -9.24
C LEU A 50 5.16 -8.02 -10.36
N MET A 51 4.98 -9.31 -10.54
CA MET A 51 4.19 -9.84 -11.65
C MET A 51 3.83 -11.31 -11.43
N PHE A 52 2.84 -11.78 -12.18
CA PHE A 52 2.66 -13.20 -12.43
C PHE A 52 3.40 -13.54 -13.73
N PRO A 53 4.49 -14.34 -13.67
CA PRO A 53 5.24 -14.69 -14.88
C PRO A 53 4.38 -15.39 -15.92
N PRO A 54 4.65 -15.20 -17.23
CA PRO A 54 3.97 -15.95 -18.29
C PRO A 54 4.10 -17.47 -18.19
N THR A 55 5.18 -17.93 -17.54
CA THR A 55 5.38 -19.36 -17.24
C THR A 55 4.41 -19.88 -16.18
N TYR A 56 3.87 -18.99 -15.34
CA TYR A 56 2.89 -19.32 -14.31
C TYR A 56 1.45 -19.14 -14.80
N ILE A 57 1.15 -18.00 -15.44
CA ILE A 57 -0.14 -17.71 -16.05
C ILE A 57 0.10 -17.36 -17.52
N PRO A 58 0.01 -18.37 -18.45
CA PRO A 58 0.38 -18.17 -19.85
C PRO A 58 -0.58 -17.28 -20.64
N ASN A 59 -1.86 -17.28 -20.31
CA ASN A 59 -2.87 -16.52 -21.03
C ASN A 59 -2.83 -15.05 -20.61
N ASP A 60 -2.55 -14.15 -21.55
CA ASP A 60 -2.42 -12.71 -21.30
C ASP A 60 -3.72 -12.07 -20.80
N SER A 61 -4.84 -12.41 -21.40
CA SER A 61 -6.17 -11.89 -21.01
C SER A 61 -6.55 -12.32 -19.59
N GLU A 62 -6.27 -13.55 -19.25
CA GLU A 62 -6.52 -14.09 -17.92
C GLU A 62 -5.61 -13.43 -16.87
N ARG A 63 -4.34 -13.26 -17.20
CA ARG A 63 -3.38 -12.59 -16.33
C ARG A 63 -3.80 -11.15 -16.03
N ILE A 64 -4.22 -10.39 -17.04
CA ILE A 64 -4.74 -9.02 -16.89
C ILE A 64 -6.00 -9.00 -16.02
N SER A 65 -6.91 -9.94 -16.24
CA SER A 65 -8.13 -10.08 -15.41
C SER A 65 -7.81 -10.34 -13.95
N LEU A 66 -6.83 -11.18 -13.66
CA LEU A 66 -6.37 -11.47 -12.31
C LEU A 66 -5.70 -10.25 -11.66
N TYR A 67 -4.95 -9.46 -12.41
CA TYR A 67 -4.37 -8.20 -11.92
C TYR A 67 -5.46 -7.20 -11.52
N ARG A 68 -6.50 -7.06 -12.32
CA ARG A 68 -7.64 -6.18 -12.03
C ARG A 68 -8.40 -6.63 -10.78
N GLU A 69 -8.64 -7.92 -10.67
CA GLU A 69 -9.30 -8.52 -9.51
C GLU A 69 -8.49 -8.25 -8.23
N LEU A 70 -7.18 -8.48 -8.26
CA LEU A 70 -6.28 -8.25 -7.14
C LEU A 70 -6.24 -6.77 -6.75
N ASP A 71 -6.18 -5.86 -7.72
CA ASP A 71 -6.11 -4.42 -7.49
C ASP A 71 -7.35 -3.87 -6.77
N ASN A 72 -8.50 -4.49 -6.99
CA ASN A 72 -9.77 -4.08 -6.37
C ASN A 72 -10.02 -4.68 -4.98
N MET A 73 -9.13 -5.53 -4.49
CA MET A 73 -9.30 -6.16 -3.19
C MET A 73 -8.94 -5.20 -2.05
N GLU A 74 -9.82 -5.11 -1.07
CA GLU A 74 -9.62 -4.26 0.12
C GLU A 74 -9.52 -5.06 1.41
N GLU A 75 -10.07 -6.27 1.46
CA GLU A 75 -10.13 -7.07 2.67
C GLU A 75 -9.15 -8.25 2.63
N GLU A 76 -8.56 -8.55 3.77
CA GLU A 76 -7.60 -9.66 3.92
C GLU A 76 -8.22 -11.01 3.53
N ARG A 77 -9.48 -11.26 3.87
CA ARG A 77 -10.17 -12.49 3.50
C ARG A 77 -10.25 -12.69 1.99
N ASP A 78 -10.44 -11.62 1.23
CA ASP A 78 -10.51 -11.67 -0.24
C ASP A 78 -9.13 -11.96 -0.85
N ILE A 79 -8.08 -11.38 -0.28
CA ILE A 79 -6.69 -11.63 -0.67
C ILE A 79 -6.30 -13.09 -0.40
N LEU A 80 -6.68 -13.63 0.75
CA LEU A 80 -6.44 -15.03 1.10
C LEU A 80 -7.19 -15.99 0.17
N ALA A 81 -8.46 -15.72 -0.10
CA ALA A 81 -9.26 -16.52 -1.04
C ALA A 81 -8.69 -16.50 -2.46
N PHE A 82 -8.26 -15.33 -2.93
CA PHE A 82 -7.58 -15.17 -4.22
C PHE A 82 -6.30 -15.99 -4.28
N THR A 83 -5.48 -15.93 -3.25
CA THR A 83 -4.22 -16.67 -3.14
C THR A 83 -4.46 -18.18 -3.23
N GLU A 84 -5.46 -18.71 -2.53
CA GLU A 84 -5.82 -20.13 -2.58
C GLU A 84 -6.34 -20.55 -3.96
N ARG A 85 -7.15 -19.74 -4.63
CA ARG A 85 -7.61 -20.00 -6.00
C ARG A 85 -6.44 -20.06 -7.00
N LEU A 86 -5.45 -19.17 -6.85
CA LEU A 86 -4.25 -19.21 -7.69
C LEU A 86 -3.47 -20.51 -7.50
N LYS A 87 -3.26 -20.92 -6.25
CA LYS A 87 -2.56 -22.17 -5.93
C LYS A 87 -3.28 -23.39 -6.47
N ASP A 88 -4.61 -23.44 -6.35
CA ASP A 88 -5.42 -24.55 -6.81
C ASP A 88 -5.38 -24.67 -8.34
N ARG A 89 -5.37 -23.55 -9.05
CA ARG A 89 -5.41 -23.56 -10.51
C ARG A 89 -4.04 -23.64 -11.17
N PHE A 90 -3.06 -22.88 -10.67
CA PHE A 90 -1.75 -22.72 -11.32
C PHE A 90 -0.58 -23.34 -10.54
N GLY A 91 -0.84 -23.87 -9.35
CA GLY A 91 0.19 -24.41 -8.48
C GLY A 91 0.89 -23.37 -7.63
N LYS A 92 2.05 -23.72 -7.11
CA LYS A 92 2.83 -22.86 -6.22
C LYS A 92 3.10 -21.49 -6.86
N ILE A 93 2.74 -20.42 -6.13
CA ILE A 93 2.93 -19.05 -6.57
C ILE A 93 4.43 -18.71 -6.57
N PRO A 94 4.99 -18.22 -7.69
CA PRO A 94 6.38 -17.79 -7.73
C PRO A 94 6.62 -16.55 -6.87
N LYS A 95 7.86 -16.29 -6.55
CA LYS A 95 8.30 -15.19 -5.69
C LYS A 95 7.73 -13.83 -6.14
N GLU A 96 7.80 -13.54 -7.44
CA GLU A 96 7.32 -12.28 -8.02
C GLU A 96 5.80 -12.12 -7.84
N GLY A 97 5.06 -13.21 -7.93
CA GLY A 97 3.62 -13.23 -7.68
C GLY A 97 3.26 -13.05 -6.22
N LYS A 98 4.01 -13.65 -5.31
CA LYS A 98 3.83 -13.44 -3.87
C LYS A 98 4.07 -11.99 -3.46
N GLU A 99 5.12 -11.39 -3.98
CA GLU A 99 5.45 -9.99 -3.74
C GLU A 99 4.38 -9.05 -4.31
N LEU A 100 3.84 -9.38 -5.48
CA LEU A 100 2.72 -8.64 -6.06
C LEU A 100 1.48 -8.64 -5.15
N ILE A 101 1.11 -9.80 -4.62
CA ILE A 101 -0.01 -9.92 -3.68
C ILE A 101 0.24 -9.08 -2.43
N ARG A 102 1.46 -9.04 -1.94
CA ARG A 102 1.85 -8.22 -0.78
C ARG A 102 1.75 -6.72 -1.04
N ILE A 103 1.90 -6.27 -2.29
CA ILE A 103 1.71 -4.85 -2.65
C ILE A 103 0.29 -4.37 -2.31
N VAL A 104 -0.71 -5.20 -2.52
CA VAL A 104 -2.10 -4.85 -2.18
C VAL A 104 -2.25 -4.68 -0.66
N ARG A 105 -1.63 -5.54 0.13
CA ARG A 105 -1.60 -5.40 1.59
C ARG A 105 -0.85 -4.15 2.03
N LEU A 106 0.30 -3.89 1.42
CA LEU A 106 1.10 -2.70 1.70
C LEU A 106 0.31 -1.42 1.44
N ARG A 107 -0.35 -1.32 0.29
CA ARG A 107 -1.20 -0.18 -0.07
C ARG A 107 -2.31 0.06 0.95
N ARG A 108 -2.98 -1.00 1.36
CA ARG A 108 -4.05 -0.94 2.36
C ARG A 108 -3.54 -0.42 3.71
N MET A 109 -2.44 -0.96 4.20
CA MET A 109 -1.81 -0.51 5.45
C MET A 109 -1.31 0.92 5.36
N ALA A 110 -0.68 1.30 4.27
CA ALA A 110 -0.20 2.66 4.03
C ALA A 110 -1.36 3.68 4.00
N LYS A 111 -2.47 3.34 3.37
CA LYS A 111 -3.67 4.18 3.37
C LYS A 111 -4.21 4.41 4.78
N LYS A 112 -4.28 3.37 5.59
CA LYS A 112 -4.73 3.46 6.99
C LYS A 112 -3.82 4.33 7.86
N LEU A 113 -2.54 4.38 7.53
CA LEU A 113 -1.55 5.20 8.23
C LEU A 113 -1.44 6.63 7.69
N GLY A 114 -2.25 6.97 6.68
CA GLY A 114 -2.29 8.31 6.11
C GLY A 114 -1.15 8.62 5.14
N MET A 115 -0.67 7.62 4.43
CA MET A 115 0.37 7.78 3.42
C MET A 115 -0.24 7.95 2.04
N GLU A 116 0.12 9.02 1.34
CA GLU A 116 -0.33 9.30 -0.02
C GLU A 116 0.45 8.50 -1.07
N LYS A 117 1.72 8.21 -0.79
CA LYS A 117 2.62 7.54 -1.72
C LYS A 117 3.66 6.70 -0.98
N VAL A 118 3.97 5.54 -1.53
CA VAL A 118 5.06 4.68 -1.07
C VAL A 118 5.99 4.39 -2.25
N ILE A 119 7.27 4.65 -2.07
CA ILE A 119 8.30 4.36 -3.07
C ILE A 119 9.25 3.31 -2.52
N LEU A 120 9.31 2.16 -3.20
CA LEU A 120 10.25 1.07 -2.91
C LEU A 120 11.30 1.01 -4.00
N LYS A 121 12.41 1.70 -3.81
CA LYS A 121 13.52 1.76 -4.79
C LYS A 121 14.87 1.66 -4.09
N LYS A 122 15.80 0.97 -4.74
CA LYS A 122 17.20 0.82 -4.28
C LYS A 122 17.31 0.31 -2.84
N GLY A 123 16.44 -0.62 -2.45
CA GLY A 123 16.44 -1.20 -1.11
C GLY A 123 15.99 -0.25 -0.01
N GLN A 124 15.33 0.85 -0.35
CA GLN A 124 14.77 1.83 0.58
C GLN A 124 13.27 1.98 0.40
N MET A 125 12.59 2.36 1.47
CA MET A 125 11.17 2.70 1.42
C MET A 125 10.98 4.17 1.80
N SER A 126 10.36 4.94 0.90
CA SER A 126 9.96 6.32 1.16
C SER A 126 8.45 6.39 1.32
N LEU A 127 8.01 6.92 2.45
CA LEU A 127 6.60 7.05 2.82
C LEU A 127 6.23 8.52 2.80
N PHE A 128 5.40 8.93 1.86
CA PHE A 128 4.94 10.32 1.73
C PHE A 128 3.64 10.50 2.50
N LEU A 129 3.65 11.43 3.44
CA LEU A 129 2.52 11.75 4.31
C LEU A 129 1.57 12.74 3.65
N VAL A 130 0.46 13.04 4.32
CA VAL A 130 -0.52 14.02 3.85
C VAL A 130 0.16 15.34 3.51
N ASN A 131 -0.08 15.84 2.30
CA ASN A 131 0.64 16.99 1.75
C ASN A 131 0.29 18.34 2.40
N ASN A 132 -0.88 18.46 3.01
CA ASN A 132 -1.28 19.68 3.71
C ASN A 132 -0.75 19.68 5.15
N PRO A 133 0.20 20.55 5.53
CA PRO A 133 0.76 20.57 6.89
C PRO A 133 -0.26 20.98 7.95
N ASP A 134 -1.35 21.64 7.57
CA ASP A 134 -2.42 22.05 8.47
C ASP A 134 -3.55 21.01 8.57
N SER A 135 -3.39 19.87 7.91
CA SER A 135 -4.36 18.78 7.98
C SER A 135 -4.52 18.25 9.41
N PRO A 136 -5.75 17.96 9.85
CA PRO A 136 -6.00 17.28 11.13
C PRO A 136 -5.27 15.94 11.26
N TYR A 137 -4.83 15.35 10.16
CA TYR A 137 -4.00 14.14 10.15
C TYR A 137 -2.80 14.23 11.10
N TYR A 138 -2.14 15.39 11.16
CA TYR A 138 -0.95 15.57 12.01
C TYR A 138 -1.26 15.61 13.51
N GLN A 139 -2.53 15.61 13.88
CA GLN A 139 -3.02 15.46 15.25
C GLN A 139 -3.73 14.13 15.48
N SER A 140 -3.76 13.27 14.46
CA SER A 140 -4.44 11.98 14.50
C SER A 140 -3.63 10.90 15.22
N GLU A 141 -4.32 9.85 15.63
CA GLU A 141 -3.72 8.64 16.17
C GLU A 141 -2.76 7.98 15.17
N ALA A 142 -3.14 7.97 13.88
CA ALA A 142 -2.31 7.41 12.81
C ALA A 142 -0.94 8.08 12.74
N PHE A 143 -0.87 9.39 12.79
CA PHE A 143 0.40 10.13 12.82
C PHE A 143 1.18 9.89 14.11
N GLY A 144 0.50 9.78 15.25
CA GLY A 144 1.10 9.41 16.53
C GLY A 144 1.82 8.07 16.48
N LYS A 145 1.25 7.08 15.81
CA LYS A 145 1.88 5.77 15.58
C LYS A 145 3.17 5.88 14.78
N LEU A 146 3.19 6.73 13.74
CA LEU A 146 4.40 6.98 12.95
C LEU A 146 5.51 7.61 13.78
N LEU A 147 5.19 8.61 14.58
CA LEU A 147 6.16 9.23 15.47
C LEU A 147 6.73 8.23 16.47
N GLY A 148 5.91 7.39 17.04
CA GLY A 148 6.34 6.31 17.92
C GLY A 148 7.28 5.32 17.25
N PHE A 149 7.00 4.98 16.01
CA PHE A 149 7.86 4.10 15.21
C PHE A 149 9.23 4.75 14.96
N ILE A 150 9.27 6.02 14.57
CA ILE A 150 10.53 6.76 14.34
C ILE A 150 11.36 6.80 15.61
N GLN A 151 10.75 7.00 16.77
CA GLN A 151 11.46 7.01 18.05
C GLN A 151 12.07 5.65 18.40
N LYS A 152 11.43 4.55 18.01
CA LYS A 152 11.95 3.20 18.21
C LYS A 152 13.06 2.83 17.23
N HIS A 153 13.08 3.44 16.04
CA HIS A 153 14.01 3.13 14.96
C HIS A 153 14.77 4.37 14.46
N PRO A 154 15.49 5.09 15.34
CA PRO A 154 16.12 6.36 14.96
C PRO A 154 17.26 6.21 13.97
N ARG A 155 17.84 5.03 13.85
CA ARG A 155 18.96 4.76 12.91
C ARG A 155 18.49 4.40 11.51
N GLU A 156 17.35 3.72 11.39
CA GLU A 156 16.79 3.27 10.13
C GLU A 156 15.90 4.30 9.47
N CYS A 157 15.31 5.22 10.27
CA CYS A 157 14.31 6.17 9.81
C CYS A 157 14.86 7.59 9.75
N ASN A 158 14.58 8.28 8.65
CA ASN A 158 14.82 9.70 8.48
C ASN A 158 13.53 10.42 8.11
N LEU A 159 13.12 11.37 8.92
CA LEU A 159 12.05 12.30 8.57
C LEU A 159 12.62 13.40 7.69
N ARG A 160 12.01 13.60 6.51
CA ARG A 160 12.40 14.63 5.55
C ARG A 160 11.23 15.56 5.28
N GLU A 161 11.54 16.84 5.16
CA GLU A 161 10.60 17.85 4.66
C GLU A 161 11.27 18.56 3.49
N GLN A 162 10.66 18.45 2.30
CA GLN A 162 11.17 19.06 1.08
C GLN A 162 10.01 19.62 0.27
N ASN A 163 10.04 20.92 -0.05
CA ASN A 163 8.99 21.59 -0.83
C ASN A 163 7.58 21.44 -0.21
N GLY A 164 7.47 21.50 1.12
CA GLY A 164 6.21 21.32 1.84
C GLY A 164 5.73 19.87 1.92
N LYS A 165 6.47 18.92 1.36
CA LYS A 165 6.16 17.48 1.43
C LYS A 165 6.93 16.82 2.55
N ARG A 166 6.21 16.17 3.45
CA ARG A 166 6.80 15.38 4.53
C ARG A 166 6.89 13.93 4.13
N SER A 167 8.05 13.34 4.33
CA SER A 167 8.29 11.92 4.06
C SER A 167 9.15 11.28 5.13
N ILE A 168 8.98 9.97 5.27
CA ILE A 168 9.82 9.12 6.11
C ILE A 168 10.57 8.19 5.19
N VAL A 169 11.89 8.16 5.29
CA VAL A 169 12.74 7.24 4.54
C VAL A 169 13.25 6.16 5.48
N ILE A 170 12.97 4.91 5.14
CA ILE A 170 13.41 3.73 5.88
C ILE A 170 14.43 2.98 5.02
N LYS A 171 15.61 2.76 5.59
CA LYS A 171 16.70 2.01 4.94
C LYS A 171 16.52 0.51 5.12
N ASN A 172 17.19 -0.27 4.27
CA ASN A 172 17.19 -1.73 4.33
C ASN A 172 15.80 -2.37 4.19
N VAL A 173 15.09 -1.97 3.13
CA VAL A 173 13.79 -2.55 2.74
C VAL A 173 13.93 -3.18 1.35
N PRO A 174 14.51 -4.40 1.26
CA PRO A 174 14.82 -5.01 -0.03
C PRO A 174 13.63 -5.69 -0.71
N THR A 175 12.54 -5.93 0.02
CA THR A 175 11.38 -6.69 -0.46
C THR A 175 10.08 -6.03 -0.03
N VAL A 176 8.97 -6.39 -0.69
CA VAL A 176 7.62 -5.99 -0.26
C VAL A 176 7.27 -6.63 1.08
N GLU A 177 7.71 -7.85 1.32
CA GLU A 177 7.54 -8.53 2.61
C GLU A 177 8.14 -7.71 3.76
N ALA A 178 9.36 -7.22 3.60
CA ALA A 178 10.01 -6.36 4.59
C ALA A 178 9.24 -5.05 4.79
N ALA A 179 8.78 -4.43 3.71
CA ALA A 179 7.95 -3.22 3.76
C ALA A 179 6.66 -3.44 4.55
N CYS A 180 5.95 -4.53 4.29
CA CYS A 180 4.75 -4.92 5.03
C CYS A 180 5.05 -5.12 6.52
N GLY A 181 6.18 -5.73 6.85
CA GLY A 181 6.61 -5.93 8.24
C GLY A 181 6.77 -4.61 9.00
N TYR A 182 7.38 -3.61 8.38
CA TYR A 182 7.52 -2.28 8.98
C TYR A 182 6.17 -1.59 9.19
N LEU A 183 5.28 -1.62 8.21
CA LEU A 183 3.95 -1.01 8.36
C LEU A 183 3.07 -1.74 9.39
N GLN A 184 3.18 -3.05 9.50
CA GLN A 184 2.50 -3.83 10.55
C GLN A 184 3.00 -3.41 11.95
N GLU A 185 4.30 -3.21 12.10
CA GLU A 185 4.88 -2.72 13.35
C GLU A 185 4.36 -1.33 13.71
N MET A 186 4.25 -0.43 12.72
CA MET A 186 3.66 0.91 12.92
C MET A 186 2.22 0.83 13.42
N GLU A 187 1.40 -0.03 12.83
CA GLU A 187 -0.01 -0.20 13.22
C GLU A 187 -0.18 -0.66 14.67
N LYS A 188 0.77 -1.43 15.20
CA LYS A 188 0.73 -1.97 16.55
C LYS A 188 1.19 -1.01 17.64
N ILE A 189 1.76 0.13 17.27
CA ILE A 189 2.22 1.12 18.24
C ILE A 189 1.00 1.82 18.87
N ASN A 190 0.98 1.88 20.20
CA ASN A 190 -0.03 2.62 20.94
C ASN A 190 0.32 4.11 20.95
N SER A 191 -0.61 4.95 20.47
CA SER A 191 -0.48 6.40 20.43
C SER A 191 -0.60 7.07 21.82
N THR A 192 -0.87 6.31 22.88
CA THR A 192 -1.14 6.81 24.23
C THR A 192 0.09 7.16 25.04
N ASN A 193 1.28 7.05 24.48
CA ASN A 193 2.55 7.33 25.18
C ASN A 193 3.20 8.67 24.79
N PHE A 194 2.38 9.65 24.39
CA PHE A 194 2.86 11.00 24.05
C PHE A 194 2.17 12.07 24.87
#